data_fc293bbb458deba81348ab4b692ca48d
#
_entry.id   fc293bbb458deba81348ab4b692ca48d
#
_cell.length_a   1.000
_cell.length_b   1.000
_cell.length_c   1.000
_cell.angle_alpha   90.00
_cell.angle_beta   90.00
_cell.angle_gamma   90.00
#
_symmetry.space_group_name_H-M   'P 1'
#
loop_
_entity.id
_entity.type
_entity.pdbx_description
1 polymer ?
#
loop_
_entity_poly.entity_id
_entity_poly.type
_entity_poly.pdbx_seq_one_letter_code
_entity_poly.pdbx_strand_id
1 'polypeptide(L)'
;MKILIDNGHGENTPGKCSPDGRLKEWIYTREIADRIVTGLREKGFNAERIVKENIDIPLSVRCRRANNIYRETEGNAILISIHCNAAGYGTAWLTARGWSVFAVSYTHLRAH
;
A
#
# COMPACT_ATOMS: atom_id res chain seq x y z
N MET A 1 -3.44 7.16 -17.83
CA MET A 1 -3.47 6.01 -16.89
C MET A 1 -3.56 6.54 -15.47
N LYS A 2 -4.48 6.03 -14.70
CA LYS A 2 -4.59 6.35 -13.28
C LYS A 2 -3.71 5.45 -12.43
N ILE A 3 -2.95 6.03 -11.51
CA ILE A 3 -2.04 5.30 -10.61
C ILE A 3 -2.63 5.35 -9.21
N LEU A 4 -2.98 4.19 -8.68
CA LEU A 4 -3.57 4.04 -7.36
C LEU A 4 -2.51 3.53 -6.39
N ILE A 5 -2.38 4.18 -5.26
CA ILE A 5 -1.44 3.79 -4.21
C ILE A 5 -2.22 3.26 -3.01
N ASP A 6 -1.91 2.03 -2.64
CA ASP A 6 -2.46 1.37 -1.46
C ASP A 6 -1.37 1.32 -0.38
N ASN A 7 -1.55 2.08 0.67
CA ASN A 7 -0.64 2.10 1.81
C ASN A 7 -1.08 1.06 2.85
N GLY A 8 -0.20 0.11 3.15
CA GLY A 8 -0.50 -1.04 3.99
C GLY A 8 -0.90 -0.68 5.42
N HIS A 9 -1.79 -1.51 5.97
CA HIS A 9 -2.22 -1.52 7.37
C HIS A 9 -2.85 -0.21 7.87
N GLY A 10 -2.95 -0.07 9.18
CA GLY A 10 -3.49 1.09 9.88
C GLY A 10 -3.01 1.14 11.32
N GLU A 11 -3.37 2.19 12.02
CA GLU A 11 -2.97 2.43 13.41
C GLU A 11 -3.43 1.31 14.34
N ASN A 12 -4.55 0.67 14.06
CA ASN A 12 -5.13 -0.43 14.83
C ASN A 12 -4.71 -1.83 14.36
N THR A 13 -3.74 -1.94 13.44
CA THR A 13 -3.23 -3.25 13.02
C THR A 13 -2.16 -3.74 14.01
N PRO A 14 -2.39 -4.85 14.73
CA PRO A 14 -1.43 -5.32 15.72
C PRO A 14 -0.16 -5.88 15.09
N GLY A 15 0.98 -5.73 15.79
CA GLY A 15 2.24 -6.39 15.47
C GLY A 15 2.97 -5.90 14.22
N LYS A 16 2.51 -4.87 13.57
CA LYS A 16 3.14 -4.34 12.34
C LYS A 16 4.10 -3.19 12.68
N CYS A 17 5.17 -3.54 13.39
CA CYS A 17 6.21 -2.59 13.82
C CYS A 17 7.57 -3.29 13.91
N SER A 18 8.63 -2.47 14.01
CA SER A 18 9.98 -2.97 14.29
C SER A 18 10.07 -3.56 15.70
N PRO A 19 11.10 -4.39 16.00
CA PRO A 19 11.26 -5.00 17.33
C PRO A 19 11.30 -4.00 18.48
N ASP A 20 11.85 -2.80 18.26
CA ASP A 20 11.91 -1.72 19.25
C ASP A 20 10.67 -0.80 19.24
N GLY A 21 9.70 -1.04 18.36
CA GLY A 21 8.47 -0.27 18.23
C GLY A 21 8.63 1.12 17.60
N ARG A 22 9.83 1.51 17.20
CA ARG A 22 10.07 2.84 16.60
C ARG A 22 9.52 2.97 15.19
N LEU A 23 9.63 1.92 14.37
CA LEU A 23 9.06 1.87 13.04
C LEU A 23 7.67 1.23 13.12
N LYS A 24 6.65 2.01 12.83
CA LYS A 24 5.29 1.52 12.65
C LYS A 24 4.98 1.52 11.16
N GLU A 25 4.67 0.35 10.61
CA GLU A 25 4.48 0.17 9.17
C GLU A 25 3.42 1.11 8.61
N TRP A 26 2.31 1.30 9.31
CA TRP A 26 1.21 2.12 8.82
C TRP A 26 1.57 3.60 8.65
N ILE A 27 2.46 4.13 9.52
CA ILE A 27 2.96 5.51 9.41
C ILE A 27 3.91 5.63 8.24
N TYR A 28 4.86 4.70 8.15
CA TYR A 28 5.87 4.68 7.09
C TYR A 28 5.24 4.56 5.70
N THR A 29 4.31 3.62 5.53
CA THR A 29 3.67 3.40 4.23
C THR A 29 2.84 4.59 3.78
N ARG A 30 2.22 5.31 4.72
CA ARG A 30 1.46 6.54 4.40
C ARG A 30 2.38 7.68 3.99
N GLU A 31 3.48 7.86 4.68
CA GLU A 31 4.47 8.87 4.31
C GLU A 31 5.05 8.61 2.92
N ILE A 32 5.44 7.38 2.63
CA ILE A 32 5.95 7.01 1.32
C ILE A 32 4.88 7.17 0.24
N ALA A 33 3.65 6.76 0.51
CA ALA A 33 2.52 6.93 -0.42
C ALA A 33 2.28 8.40 -0.76
N ASP A 34 2.31 9.28 0.23
CA ASP A 34 2.15 10.71 -0.01
C ASP A 34 3.27 11.30 -0.86
N ARG A 35 4.51 10.90 -0.63
CA ARG A 35 5.66 11.30 -1.45
C ARG A 35 5.54 10.81 -2.88
N ILE A 36 5.11 9.57 -3.07
CA ILE A 36 4.92 8.99 -4.40
C ILE A 36 3.80 9.73 -5.14
N VAL A 37 2.67 9.93 -4.51
CA VAL A 37 1.53 10.64 -5.13
C VAL A 37 1.93 12.07 -5.51
N THR A 38 2.57 12.79 -4.61
CA THR A 38 3.05 14.15 -4.87
C THR A 38 4.03 14.17 -6.04
N GLY A 39 5.03 13.29 -6.03
CA GLY A 39 6.03 13.22 -7.10
C GLY A 39 5.44 12.85 -8.45
N LEU A 40 4.47 11.93 -8.47
CA LEU A 40 3.78 11.55 -9.70
C LEU A 40 2.92 12.68 -10.25
N ARG A 41 2.20 13.38 -9.39
CA ARG A 41 1.38 14.54 -9.81
C ARG A 41 2.24 15.68 -10.36
N GLU A 42 3.39 15.95 -9.76
CA GLU A 42 4.35 16.94 -10.27
C GLU A 42 4.86 16.59 -11.67
N LYS A 43 4.92 15.32 -12.00
CA LYS A 43 5.31 14.82 -13.34
C LYS A 43 4.11 14.73 -14.31
N GLY A 44 2.94 15.16 -13.92
CA GLY A 44 1.74 15.16 -14.75
C GLY A 44 0.93 13.86 -14.75
N PHE A 45 1.27 12.91 -13.87
CA PHE A 45 0.49 11.68 -13.74
C PHE A 45 -0.72 11.88 -12.84
N ASN A 46 -1.81 11.16 -13.15
CA ASN A 46 -3.01 11.12 -12.32
C ASN A 46 -2.83 10.03 -11.27
N ALA A 47 -2.48 10.41 -10.05
CA ALA A 47 -2.22 9.50 -8.95
C ALA A 47 -3.05 9.86 -7.72
N GLU A 48 -3.51 8.85 -6.98
CA GLU A 48 -4.19 9.03 -5.71
C GLU A 48 -3.98 7.83 -4.78
N ARG A 49 -4.14 8.07 -3.48
CA ARG A 49 -4.21 7.00 -2.48
C ARG A 49 -5.63 6.47 -2.40
N ILE A 50 -5.78 5.14 -2.30
CA ILE A 50 -7.10 4.51 -2.09
C ILE A 50 -7.47 4.40 -0.60
N VAL A 51 -6.49 4.56 0.31
CA VAL A 51 -6.70 4.56 1.75
C VAL A 51 -6.22 5.89 2.31
N LYS A 52 -7.17 6.76 2.68
CA LYS A 52 -6.89 8.09 3.27
C LYS A 52 -7.03 8.06 4.78
N GLU A 53 -7.68 7.06 5.32
CA GLU A 53 -7.92 6.87 6.74
C GLU A 53 -6.66 6.38 7.46
N ASN A 54 -6.55 6.66 8.75
CA ASN A 54 -5.45 6.16 9.59
C ASN A 54 -5.73 4.74 10.11
N ILE A 55 -6.99 4.35 10.19
CA ILE A 55 -7.38 3.00 10.60
C ILE A 55 -7.08 1.99 9.48
N ASP A 56 -6.99 0.73 9.87
CA ASP A 56 -6.81 -0.35 8.91
C ASP A 56 -8.11 -0.60 8.14
N ILE A 57 -8.09 -0.31 6.86
CA ILE A 57 -9.21 -0.57 5.97
C ILE A 57 -9.12 -2.03 5.51
N PRO A 58 -10.20 -2.82 5.66
CA PRO A 58 -10.19 -4.22 5.26
C PRO A 58 -9.79 -4.43 3.80
N LEU A 59 -9.11 -5.53 3.51
CA LEU A 59 -8.66 -5.85 2.17
C LEU A 59 -9.81 -5.85 1.15
N SER A 60 -10.97 -6.38 1.53
CA SER A 60 -12.17 -6.38 0.67
C SER A 60 -12.61 -4.98 0.26
N VAL A 61 -12.51 -4.02 1.18
CA VAL A 61 -12.84 -2.61 0.92
C VAL A 61 -11.80 -1.97 0.01
N ARG A 62 -10.53 -2.24 0.25
CA ARG A 62 -9.43 -1.76 -0.61
C ARG A 62 -9.59 -2.27 -2.04
N CYS A 63 -9.87 -3.54 -2.21
CA CYS A 63 -10.12 -4.15 -3.51
C CYS A 63 -11.33 -3.54 -4.21
N ARG A 64 -12.42 -3.31 -3.47
CA ARG A 64 -13.63 -2.67 -4.01
C ARG A 64 -13.35 -1.26 -4.51
N ARG A 65 -12.63 -0.46 -3.71
CA ARG A 65 -12.24 0.91 -4.10
C ARG A 65 -11.41 0.91 -5.37
N ALA A 66 -10.39 0.06 -5.43
CA ALA A 66 -9.52 -0.06 -6.60
C ALA A 66 -10.28 -0.56 -7.83
N ASN A 67 -11.12 -1.56 -7.68
CA ASN A 67 -11.92 -2.11 -8.78
C ASN A 67 -12.94 -1.11 -9.31
N ASN A 68 -13.54 -0.29 -8.45
CA ASN A 68 -14.47 0.77 -8.90
C ASN A 68 -13.73 1.79 -9.78
N ILE A 69 -12.55 2.22 -9.38
CA ILE A 69 -11.73 3.15 -10.17
C ILE A 69 -11.27 2.49 -11.47
N TYR A 70 -10.91 1.23 -11.43
CA TYR A 70 -10.53 0.47 -12.62
C TYR A 70 -11.67 0.42 -13.65
N ARG A 71 -12.92 0.22 -13.20
CA ARG A 71 -14.09 0.25 -14.08
C ARG A 71 -14.36 1.65 -14.61
N GLU A 72 -14.30 2.67 -13.75
CA GLU A 72 -14.52 4.07 -14.15
C GLU A 72 -13.50 4.53 -15.19
N THR A 73 -12.30 4.02 -15.16
CA THR A 73 -11.23 4.33 -16.11
C THR A 73 -11.19 3.36 -17.30
N GLU A 74 -12.17 2.48 -17.42
CA GLU A 74 -12.23 1.45 -18.48
C GLU A 74 -10.96 0.59 -18.53
N GLY A 75 -10.43 0.23 -17.37
CA GLY A 75 -9.23 -0.58 -17.24
C GLY A 75 -7.92 0.19 -17.37
N ASN A 76 -7.95 1.50 -17.49
CA ASN A 76 -6.76 2.33 -17.61
C ASN A 76 -6.26 2.80 -16.22
N ALA A 77 -6.00 1.84 -15.35
CA ALA A 77 -5.49 2.09 -14.01
C ALA A 77 -4.57 0.97 -13.55
N ILE A 78 -3.63 1.30 -12.69
CA ILE A 78 -2.78 0.32 -11.98
C ILE A 78 -2.86 0.57 -10.48
N LEU A 79 -2.65 -0.49 -9.71
CA LEU A 79 -2.59 -0.42 -8.25
C LEU A 79 -1.20 -0.83 -7.79
N ILE A 80 -0.60 0.01 -6.95
CA ILE A 80 0.68 -0.26 -6.30
C ILE A 80 0.46 -0.29 -4.79
N SER A 81 0.70 -1.43 -4.18
CA SER A 81 0.59 -1.61 -2.74
C SER A 81 1.95 -1.50 -2.08
N ILE A 82 2.03 -0.74 -1.00
CA ILE A 82 3.27 -0.44 -0.28
C ILE A 82 3.21 -1.08 1.10
N HIS A 83 4.18 -1.94 1.38
CA HIS A 83 4.32 -2.65 2.64
C HIS A 83 5.77 -2.65 3.10
N CYS A 84 5.98 -2.87 4.40
CA CYS A 84 7.27 -3.22 4.96
C CYS A 84 7.33 -4.74 5.13
N ASN A 85 8.27 -5.39 4.46
CA ASN A 85 8.49 -6.81 4.64
C ASN A 85 9.21 -7.07 5.96
N ALA A 86 8.82 -8.15 6.63
CA ALA A 86 9.48 -8.60 7.84
C ALA A 86 9.96 -10.05 7.66
N ALA A 87 11.11 -10.35 8.25
CA ALA A 87 11.61 -11.72 8.38
C ALA A 87 11.45 -12.17 9.84
N GLY A 88 11.16 -13.47 10.05
CA GLY A 88 10.99 -14.03 11.38
C GLY A 88 9.70 -13.59 12.08
N TYR A 89 9.74 -13.55 13.40
CA TYR A 89 8.56 -13.36 14.24
C TYR A 89 8.38 -11.93 14.78
N GLY A 90 9.22 -10.98 14.34
CA GLY A 90 9.12 -9.58 14.74
C GLY A 90 9.62 -9.24 16.13
N THR A 91 10.22 -10.18 16.85
CA THR A 91 10.73 -9.98 18.22
C THR A 91 12.20 -9.59 18.28
N ALA A 92 12.93 -9.73 17.18
CA ALA A 92 14.36 -9.45 17.10
C ALA A 92 14.74 -8.95 15.69
N TRP A 93 15.78 -8.14 15.61
CA TRP A 93 16.36 -7.74 14.33
C TRP A 93 17.05 -8.93 13.68
N LEU A 94 16.75 -9.14 12.39
CA LEU A 94 17.40 -10.14 11.55
C LEU A 94 18.24 -9.48 10.48
N THR A 95 19.03 -10.27 9.76
CA THR A 95 19.97 -9.78 8.75
C THR A 95 19.32 -9.57 7.37
N ALA A 96 18.09 -10.03 7.19
CA ALA A 96 17.36 -9.84 5.93
C ALA A 96 17.15 -8.36 5.63
N ARG A 97 17.50 -7.95 4.41
CA ARG A 97 17.35 -6.57 3.95
C ARG A 97 17.11 -6.53 2.44
N GLY A 98 16.73 -5.38 1.93
CA GLY A 98 16.46 -5.16 0.53
C GLY A 98 14.97 -4.90 0.28
N TRP A 99 14.61 -4.91 -0.99
CA TRP A 99 13.23 -4.70 -1.43
C TRP A 99 12.84 -5.75 -2.46
N SER A 100 11.54 -5.96 -2.59
CA SER A 100 11.00 -6.88 -3.58
C SER A 100 9.73 -6.32 -4.20
N VAL A 101 9.45 -6.72 -5.43
CA VAL A 101 8.21 -6.38 -6.12
C VAL A 101 7.56 -7.67 -6.61
N PHE A 102 6.25 -7.74 -6.37
CA PHE A 102 5.42 -8.82 -6.90
C PHE A 102 4.41 -8.21 -7.87
N ALA A 103 4.45 -8.64 -9.11
CA ALA A 103 3.52 -8.18 -10.13
C ALA A 103 2.42 -9.22 -10.34
N VAL A 104 1.18 -8.74 -10.42
CA VAL A 104 0.01 -9.57 -10.65
C VAL A 104 -0.77 -9.03 -11.84
N SER A 105 -1.07 -9.88 -12.80
CA SER A 105 -1.82 -9.52 -13.99
C SER A 105 -3.25 -10.06 -13.91
N TYR A 106 -4.12 -9.31 -13.22
CA TYR A 106 -5.55 -9.61 -13.13
C TYR A 106 -6.38 -8.44 -13.67
N THR A 107 -7.55 -8.75 -14.23
CA THR A 107 -8.52 -7.74 -14.64
C THR A 107 -9.24 -7.11 -13.44
N HIS A 108 -9.32 -7.84 -12.32
CA HIS A 108 -9.87 -7.35 -11.05
C HIS A 108 -9.06 -7.88 -9.88
N LEU A 109 -8.94 -7.06 -8.83
CA LEU A 109 -8.37 -7.48 -7.57
C LEU A 109 -9.38 -8.31 -6.78
N ARG A 110 -8.89 -9.33 -6.08
CA ARG A 110 -9.69 -10.19 -5.21
C ARG A 110 -9.14 -10.14 -3.79
N ALA A 111 -10.03 -10.03 -2.82
CA ALA A 111 -9.68 -10.23 -1.43
C ALA A 111 -9.54 -11.73 -1.16
N HIS A 112 -8.48 -12.12 -0.49
CA HIS A 112 -8.21 -13.50 -0.11
C HIS A 112 -8.34 -13.71 1.40
#